data_5c9ee6c42e374b91c36140e00fd94c87
#
_entry.id   5c9ee6c42e374b91c36140e00fd94c87
#
_cell.length_a   1.000
_cell.length_b   1.000
_cell.length_c   1.000
_cell.angle_alpha   90.00
_cell.angle_beta   90.00
_cell.angle_gamma   90.00
#
_symmetry.space_group_name_H-M   'P 1'
#
loop_
_entity.id
_entity.type
_entity.pdbx_description
1 polymer ?
#
loop_
_entity_poly.entity_id
_entity_poly.type
_entity_poly.pdbx_seq_one_letter_code
_entity_poly.pdbx_strand_id
1 'polypeptide(L)'
;MPGRPRAVPSPRKVGAAEVLGVEQAVRDLRLADDAHGADALFEQAGRSLREAYVLLDACEYSTGTERRLQAGAGELAVSVGWLAHDSNRLADARSYYAEALATARMAGDAALEAHVFCNSAFLARDAGRPREALRAAQAGQSAARELDSDRLLALLAMREAGGWALLQDRAACERAVARACRHFDRGPSGTDPEWMSFFGEAELAGLQAQCWSALGDWERASERAELAIALQKPHFVRNRVLYTAELAHDRLGRGDLAGAAEHGSAAVALFDNVRSARIRSMLADTAQRLRQHRRVPEVGRFLTAYGAATAAA
;
A
#
# COMPACT_ATOMS: atom_id res chain seq x y z
N MET A 1 -10.38 -45.72 -42.29
CA MET A 1 -9.87 -44.38 -42.57
C MET A 1 -9.25 -43.87 -41.27
N PRO A 2 -7.91 -43.74 -41.15
CA PRO A 2 -7.30 -43.16 -39.95
C PRO A 2 -7.57 -41.64 -39.94
N GLY A 3 -8.08 -41.16 -38.80
CA GLY A 3 -8.39 -39.73 -38.62
C GLY A 3 -7.12 -38.85 -38.74
N ARG A 4 -7.22 -37.76 -39.47
CA ARG A 4 -6.20 -36.73 -39.58
C ARG A 4 -5.86 -36.22 -38.15
N PRO A 5 -4.59 -36.12 -37.79
CA PRO A 5 -4.20 -35.49 -36.55
C PRO A 5 -4.72 -34.04 -36.54
N ARG A 6 -5.42 -33.64 -35.46
CA ARG A 6 -5.79 -32.26 -35.22
C ARG A 6 -4.50 -31.44 -35.22
N ALA A 7 -4.39 -30.48 -36.11
CA ALA A 7 -3.28 -29.53 -36.10
C ALA A 7 -3.26 -28.84 -34.72
N VAL A 8 -2.19 -29.04 -33.97
CA VAL A 8 -1.91 -28.25 -32.75
C VAL A 8 -1.71 -26.82 -33.25
N PRO A 9 -2.45 -25.84 -32.75
CA PRO A 9 -2.24 -24.46 -33.15
C PRO A 9 -0.80 -24.09 -32.85
N SER A 10 -0.09 -23.46 -33.79
CA SER A 10 1.27 -22.96 -33.58
C SER A 10 1.26 -22.00 -32.38
N PRO A 11 2.21 -22.15 -31.45
CA PRO A 11 2.27 -21.27 -30.28
C PRO A 11 2.39 -19.82 -30.75
N ARG A 12 1.64 -18.93 -30.09
CA ARG A 12 1.66 -17.48 -30.37
C ARG A 12 3.03 -16.94 -29.92
N LYS A 13 3.73 -16.24 -30.82
CA LYS A 13 4.96 -15.53 -30.43
C LYS A 13 4.62 -14.26 -29.66
N VAL A 14 5.25 -14.10 -28.50
CA VAL A 14 5.16 -12.89 -27.68
C VAL A 14 6.43 -12.08 -27.85
N GLY A 15 6.26 -10.79 -28.08
CA GLY A 15 7.35 -9.84 -28.31
C GLY A 15 7.31 -8.64 -27.37
N ALA A 16 8.03 -7.60 -27.77
CA ALA A 16 8.15 -6.38 -26.97
C ALA A 16 6.81 -5.66 -26.74
N ALA A 17 5.85 -5.76 -27.69
CA ALA A 17 4.56 -5.08 -27.59
C ALA A 17 3.71 -5.61 -26.44
N GLU A 18 3.65 -6.94 -26.27
CA GLU A 18 2.91 -7.58 -25.20
C GLU A 18 3.55 -7.27 -23.82
N VAL A 19 4.89 -7.30 -23.75
CA VAL A 19 5.62 -6.90 -22.53
C VAL A 19 5.29 -5.46 -22.14
N LEU A 20 5.37 -4.52 -23.09
CA LEU A 20 5.01 -3.12 -22.86
C LEU A 20 3.56 -2.96 -22.41
N GLY A 21 2.64 -3.78 -22.94
CA GLY A 21 1.25 -3.81 -22.50
C GLY A 21 1.10 -4.20 -21.03
N VAL A 22 1.82 -5.22 -20.56
CA VAL A 22 1.82 -5.63 -19.16
C VAL A 22 2.43 -4.55 -18.26
N GLU A 23 3.58 -3.99 -18.63
CA GLU A 23 4.23 -2.90 -17.90
C GLU A 23 3.35 -1.65 -17.84
N GLN A 24 2.63 -1.32 -18.92
CA GLN A 24 1.69 -0.19 -18.93
C GLN A 24 0.50 -0.45 -18.00
N ALA A 25 -0.06 -1.67 -17.99
CA ALA A 25 -1.15 -2.03 -17.08
C ALA A 25 -0.76 -1.86 -15.61
N VAL A 26 0.48 -2.18 -15.24
CA VAL A 26 1.01 -1.93 -13.89
C VAL A 26 0.99 -0.43 -13.56
N ARG A 27 1.49 0.42 -14.47
CA ARG A 27 1.52 1.88 -14.27
C ARG A 27 0.11 2.47 -14.16
N ASP A 28 -0.78 2.07 -15.05
CA ASP A 28 -2.16 2.57 -15.09
C ASP A 28 -2.92 2.20 -13.80
N LEU A 29 -2.73 0.99 -13.28
CA LEU A 29 -3.33 0.56 -12.02
C LEU A 29 -2.83 1.39 -10.82
N ARG A 30 -1.53 1.70 -10.76
CA ARG A 30 -0.97 2.54 -9.68
C ARG A 30 -1.55 3.95 -9.71
N LEU A 31 -1.59 4.57 -10.89
CA LEU A 31 -2.14 5.92 -11.05
C LEU A 31 -3.64 5.98 -10.69
N ALA A 32 -4.39 4.95 -11.08
CA ALA A 32 -5.81 4.88 -10.77
C ALA A 32 -6.07 4.66 -9.27
N ASP A 33 -5.26 3.84 -8.59
CA ASP A 33 -5.35 3.63 -7.14
C ASP A 33 -5.05 4.92 -6.35
N ASP A 34 -4.00 5.65 -6.72
CA ASP A 34 -3.63 6.92 -6.10
C ASP A 34 -4.77 7.95 -6.14
N ALA A 35 -5.57 7.90 -7.21
CA ALA A 35 -6.68 8.84 -7.42
C ALA A 35 -7.99 8.38 -6.78
N HIS A 36 -8.33 7.09 -6.85
CA HIS A 36 -9.70 6.60 -6.60
C HIS A 36 -9.80 5.54 -5.49
N GLY A 37 -8.68 4.90 -5.11
CA GLY A 37 -8.65 3.76 -4.18
C GLY A 37 -9.06 2.43 -4.83
N ALA A 38 -9.01 1.36 -4.03
CA ALA A 38 -8.89 -0.01 -4.51
C ALA A 38 -10.19 -0.69 -4.98
N ASP A 39 -11.34 -0.39 -4.35
CA ASP A 39 -12.55 -1.24 -4.48
C ASP A 39 -13.06 -1.37 -5.92
N ALA A 40 -12.92 -0.32 -6.74
CA ALA A 40 -13.36 -0.33 -8.14
C ALA A 40 -12.34 -0.99 -9.10
N LEU A 41 -11.08 -1.13 -8.69
CA LEU A 41 -9.97 -1.55 -9.55
C LEU A 41 -9.64 -3.03 -9.43
N PHE A 42 -10.05 -3.68 -8.35
CA PHE A 42 -9.65 -5.04 -8.01
C PHE A 42 -9.96 -6.07 -9.11
N GLU A 43 -11.16 -6.03 -9.70
CA GLU A 43 -11.55 -6.97 -10.75
C GLU A 43 -10.76 -6.73 -12.05
N GLN A 44 -10.52 -5.47 -12.40
CA GLN A 44 -9.73 -5.10 -13.59
C GLN A 44 -8.29 -5.58 -13.43
N ALA A 45 -7.67 -5.31 -12.28
CA ALA A 45 -6.32 -5.75 -11.98
C ALA A 45 -6.18 -7.28 -12.04
N GLY A 46 -7.16 -8.02 -11.50
CA GLY A 46 -7.20 -9.47 -11.58
C GLY A 46 -7.35 -10.00 -13.02
N ARG A 47 -8.03 -9.28 -13.92
CA ARG A 47 -8.06 -9.63 -15.34
C ARG A 47 -6.69 -9.44 -15.99
N SER A 48 -6.05 -8.29 -15.79
CA SER A 48 -4.71 -8.01 -16.33
C SER A 48 -3.67 -9.03 -15.86
N LEU A 49 -3.74 -9.44 -14.58
CA LEU A 49 -2.86 -10.48 -14.04
C LEU A 49 -3.07 -11.84 -14.74
N ARG A 50 -4.32 -12.28 -14.93
CA ARG A 50 -4.62 -13.52 -15.65
C ARG A 50 -4.14 -13.47 -17.11
N GLU A 51 -4.29 -12.34 -17.78
CA GLU A 51 -3.80 -12.15 -19.15
C GLU A 51 -2.28 -12.27 -19.21
N ALA A 52 -1.55 -11.70 -18.25
CA ALA A 52 -0.10 -11.84 -18.15
C ALA A 52 0.34 -13.31 -17.99
N TYR A 53 -0.35 -14.10 -17.15
CA TYR A 53 -0.06 -15.53 -17.00
C TYR A 53 -0.40 -16.33 -18.26
N VAL A 54 -1.48 -16.01 -18.97
CA VAL A 54 -1.78 -16.65 -20.28
C VAL A 54 -0.65 -16.40 -21.28
N LEU A 55 -0.03 -15.21 -21.28
CA LEU A 55 1.14 -14.94 -22.10
C LEU A 55 2.36 -15.76 -21.69
N LEU A 56 2.58 -15.95 -20.39
CA LEU A 56 3.68 -16.78 -19.88
C LEU A 56 3.51 -18.27 -20.18
N ASP A 57 2.28 -18.80 -20.08
CA ASP A 57 2.03 -20.25 -20.18
C ASP A 57 1.85 -20.75 -21.61
N ALA A 58 1.33 -19.93 -22.51
CA ALA A 58 0.86 -20.38 -23.82
C ALA A 58 1.72 -19.93 -25.01
N CYS A 59 2.83 -19.20 -24.79
CA CYS A 59 3.53 -18.49 -25.85
C CYS A 59 5.02 -18.87 -25.96
N GLU A 60 5.59 -18.69 -27.15
CA GLU A 60 7.02 -18.73 -27.39
C GLU A 60 7.61 -17.33 -27.26
N TYR A 61 8.68 -17.20 -26.51
CA TYR A 61 9.39 -15.94 -26.27
C TYR A 61 10.89 -16.15 -26.08
N SER A 62 11.66 -15.07 -26.20
CA SER A 62 13.09 -15.08 -25.85
C SER A 62 13.27 -15.03 -24.33
N THR A 63 14.41 -15.47 -23.82
CA THR A 63 14.75 -15.40 -22.39
C THR A 63 14.63 -13.96 -21.83
N GLY A 64 14.98 -12.94 -22.64
CA GLY A 64 14.81 -11.55 -22.24
C GLY A 64 13.35 -11.13 -22.13
N THR A 65 12.50 -11.58 -23.07
CA THR A 65 11.04 -11.35 -23.04
C THR A 65 10.42 -12.06 -21.84
N GLU A 66 10.80 -13.30 -21.58
CA GLU A 66 10.36 -14.10 -20.44
C GLU A 66 10.58 -13.37 -19.10
N ARG A 67 11.83 -12.94 -18.86
CA ARG A 67 12.17 -12.22 -17.62
C ARG A 67 11.32 -10.97 -17.42
N ARG A 68 11.12 -10.18 -18.47
CA ARG A 68 10.29 -8.97 -18.40
C ARG A 68 8.80 -9.29 -18.17
N LEU A 69 8.28 -10.35 -18.80
CA LEU A 69 6.92 -10.82 -18.53
C LEU A 69 6.75 -11.31 -17.10
N GLN A 70 7.72 -12.09 -16.58
CA GLN A 70 7.72 -12.53 -15.19
C GLN A 70 7.76 -11.35 -14.21
N ALA A 71 8.64 -10.37 -14.44
CA ALA A 71 8.69 -9.16 -13.63
C ALA A 71 7.37 -8.39 -13.68
N GLY A 72 6.79 -8.18 -14.87
CA GLY A 72 5.50 -7.51 -15.04
C GLY A 72 4.33 -8.26 -14.39
N ALA A 73 4.26 -9.59 -14.54
CA ALA A 73 3.25 -10.41 -13.88
C ALA A 73 3.39 -10.35 -12.35
N GLY A 74 4.62 -10.38 -11.85
CA GLY A 74 4.90 -10.22 -10.42
C GLY A 74 4.46 -8.86 -9.89
N GLU A 75 4.75 -7.76 -10.62
CA GLU A 75 4.29 -6.41 -10.28
C GLU A 75 2.75 -6.28 -10.35
N LEU A 76 2.09 -6.94 -11.30
CA LEU A 76 0.63 -7.03 -11.33
C LEU A 76 0.10 -7.78 -10.10
N ALA A 77 0.71 -8.91 -9.72
CA ALA A 77 0.31 -9.65 -8.52
C ALA A 77 0.50 -8.80 -7.25
N VAL A 78 1.59 -8.01 -7.15
CA VAL A 78 1.78 -7.03 -6.06
C VAL A 78 0.65 -5.99 -6.09
N SER A 79 0.30 -5.46 -7.26
CA SER A 79 -0.76 -4.45 -7.41
C SER A 79 -2.13 -5.01 -7.00
N VAL A 80 -2.49 -6.23 -7.46
CA VAL A 80 -3.74 -6.90 -7.04
C VAL A 80 -3.74 -7.16 -5.53
N GLY A 81 -2.58 -7.59 -4.99
CA GLY A 81 -2.40 -7.78 -3.55
C GLY A 81 -2.61 -6.49 -2.76
N TRP A 82 -2.11 -5.37 -3.27
CA TRP A 82 -2.32 -4.06 -2.66
C TRP A 82 -3.79 -3.62 -2.69
N LEU A 83 -4.46 -3.78 -3.84
CA LEU A 83 -5.88 -3.46 -3.97
C LEU A 83 -6.74 -4.33 -3.02
N ALA A 84 -6.41 -5.62 -2.88
CA ALA A 84 -7.04 -6.50 -1.90
C ALA A 84 -6.81 -6.02 -0.45
N HIS A 85 -5.58 -5.57 -0.13
CA HIS A 85 -5.24 -5.03 1.18
C HIS A 85 -6.05 -3.76 1.50
N ASP A 86 -6.10 -2.80 0.58
CA ASP A 86 -6.84 -1.55 0.77
C ASP A 86 -8.37 -1.75 0.82
N SER A 87 -8.87 -2.82 0.17
CA SER A 87 -10.25 -3.29 0.28
C SER A 87 -10.51 -4.17 1.54
N ASN A 88 -9.57 -4.23 2.49
CA ASN A 88 -9.63 -5.03 3.71
C ASN A 88 -9.77 -6.56 3.47
N ARG A 89 -9.37 -7.05 2.30
CA ARG A 89 -9.36 -8.46 1.92
C ARG A 89 -7.99 -9.08 2.24
N LEU A 90 -7.63 -9.10 3.53
CA LEU A 90 -6.27 -9.41 3.99
C LEU A 90 -5.77 -10.81 3.62
N ALA A 91 -6.67 -11.81 3.53
CA ALA A 91 -6.33 -13.16 3.12
C ALA A 91 -5.97 -13.23 1.63
N ASP A 92 -6.74 -12.55 0.78
CA ASP A 92 -6.48 -12.47 -0.66
C ASP A 92 -5.17 -11.72 -0.92
N ALA A 93 -4.96 -10.58 -0.25
CA ALA A 93 -3.71 -9.83 -0.33
C ALA A 93 -2.50 -10.70 -0.01
N ARG A 94 -2.58 -11.52 1.04
CA ARG A 94 -1.53 -12.45 1.43
C ARG A 94 -1.23 -13.48 0.32
N SER A 95 -2.27 -14.02 -0.32
CA SER A 95 -2.14 -15.00 -1.40
C SER A 95 -1.44 -14.39 -2.62
N TYR A 96 -1.85 -13.18 -3.04
CA TYR A 96 -1.21 -12.49 -4.16
C TYR A 96 0.24 -12.09 -3.88
N TYR A 97 0.57 -11.67 -2.66
CA TYR A 97 1.95 -11.41 -2.29
C TYR A 97 2.81 -12.69 -2.25
N ALA A 98 2.24 -13.83 -1.84
CA ALA A 98 2.95 -15.11 -1.91
C ALA A 98 3.22 -15.54 -3.37
N GLU A 99 2.26 -15.34 -4.27
CA GLU A 99 2.40 -15.58 -5.70
C GLU A 99 3.47 -14.66 -6.32
N ALA A 100 3.41 -13.36 -6.02
CA ALA A 100 4.42 -12.39 -6.48
C ALA A 100 5.83 -12.75 -5.98
N LEU A 101 5.97 -13.22 -4.73
CA LEU A 101 7.25 -13.65 -4.17
C LEU A 101 7.82 -14.88 -4.90
N ALA A 102 6.95 -15.85 -5.21
CA ALA A 102 7.38 -17.01 -6.00
C ALA A 102 7.87 -16.59 -7.39
N THR A 103 7.14 -15.71 -8.05
CA THR A 103 7.51 -15.14 -9.37
C THR A 103 8.82 -14.37 -9.30
N ALA A 104 9.03 -13.50 -8.29
CA ALA A 104 10.27 -12.76 -8.09
C ALA A 104 11.48 -13.68 -7.96
N ARG A 105 11.34 -14.76 -7.19
CA ARG A 105 12.40 -15.73 -6.97
C ARG A 105 12.71 -16.56 -8.20
N MET A 106 11.69 -16.96 -8.97
CA MET A 106 11.89 -17.66 -10.24
C MET A 106 12.60 -16.77 -11.27
N ALA A 107 12.27 -15.49 -11.30
CA ALA A 107 12.89 -14.51 -12.18
C ALA A 107 14.30 -14.07 -11.73
N GLY A 108 14.68 -14.33 -10.47
CA GLY A 108 15.89 -13.78 -9.85
C GLY A 108 15.83 -12.26 -9.71
N ASP A 109 14.63 -11.70 -9.49
CA ASP A 109 14.39 -10.25 -9.42
C ASP A 109 14.37 -9.76 -7.97
N ALA A 110 15.50 -9.26 -7.49
CA ALA A 110 15.67 -8.75 -6.14
C ALA A 110 14.83 -7.47 -5.87
N ALA A 111 14.58 -6.65 -6.89
CA ALA A 111 13.76 -5.45 -6.74
C ALA A 111 12.29 -5.80 -6.51
N LEU A 112 11.76 -6.75 -7.30
CA LEU A 112 10.42 -7.29 -7.09
C LEU A 112 10.32 -8.02 -5.73
N GLU A 113 11.32 -8.81 -5.34
CA GLU A 113 11.35 -9.48 -4.03
C GLU A 113 11.27 -8.45 -2.88
N ALA A 114 12.06 -7.38 -2.95
CA ALA A 114 12.03 -6.30 -1.97
C ALA A 114 10.67 -5.57 -1.94
N HIS A 115 10.04 -5.34 -3.10
CA HIS A 115 8.70 -4.77 -3.20
C HIS A 115 7.65 -5.65 -2.51
N VAL A 116 7.65 -6.94 -2.80
CA VAL A 116 6.74 -7.91 -2.16
C VAL A 116 6.91 -7.91 -0.65
N PHE A 117 8.14 -7.95 -0.14
CA PHE A 117 8.39 -7.93 1.30
C PHE A 117 7.97 -6.61 1.94
N CYS A 118 8.14 -5.46 1.26
CA CYS A 118 7.66 -4.16 1.71
C CYS A 118 6.15 -4.18 1.96
N ASN A 119 5.38 -4.67 0.99
CA ASN A 119 3.92 -4.74 1.10
C ASN A 119 3.45 -5.84 2.05
N SER A 120 4.15 -6.97 2.12
CA SER A 120 3.87 -8.02 3.10
C SER A 120 4.09 -7.55 4.54
N ALA A 121 5.12 -6.72 4.78
CA ALA A 121 5.35 -6.12 6.09
C ALA A 121 4.20 -5.18 6.49
N PHE A 122 3.71 -4.39 5.53
CA PHE A 122 2.60 -3.48 5.75
C PHE A 122 1.30 -4.26 6.02
N LEU A 123 0.99 -5.26 5.21
CA LEU A 123 -0.16 -6.15 5.42
C LEU A 123 -0.11 -6.84 6.79
N ALA A 124 1.05 -7.36 7.19
CA ALA A 124 1.21 -8.02 8.47
C ALA A 124 1.00 -7.04 9.65
N ARG A 125 1.46 -5.78 9.52
CA ARG A 125 1.20 -4.71 10.49
C ARG A 125 -0.32 -4.48 10.63
N ASP A 126 -1.02 -4.24 9.53
CA ASP A 126 -2.45 -3.94 9.53
C ASP A 126 -3.29 -5.15 9.99
N ALA A 127 -2.79 -6.36 9.80
CA ALA A 127 -3.38 -7.59 10.34
C ALA A 127 -3.07 -7.87 11.82
N GLY A 128 -2.39 -6.94 12.53
CA GLY A 128 -2.02 -7.12 13.94
C GLY A 128 -0.97 -8.21 14.19
N ARG A 129 -0.10 -8.50 13.20
CA ARG A 129 0.95 -9.52 13.27
C ARG A 129 2.36 -8.90 13.27
N PRO A 130 2.75 -8.21 14.37
CA PRO A 130 3.97 -7.37 14.38
C PRO A 130 5.26 -8.15 14.15
N ARG A 131 5.38 -9.39 14.66
CA ARG A 131 6.57 -10.22 14.42
C ARG A 131 6.72 -10.63 12.96
N GLU A 132 5.61 -10.88 12.26
CA GLU A 132 5.60 -11.15 10.83
C GLU A 132 5.99 -9.90 10.05
N ALA A 133 5.46 -8.73 10.42
CA ALA A 133 5.83 -7.45 9.83
C ALA A 133 7.34 -7.17 9.93
N LEU A 134 7.94 -7.41 11.10
CA LEU A 134 9.39 -7.27 11.29
C LEU A 134 10.19 -8.20 10.38
N ARG A 135 9.84 -9.49 10.34
CA ARG A 135 10.55 -10.46 9.50
C ARG A 135 10.46 -10.12 8.01
N ALA A 136 9.28 -9.71 7.55
CA ALA A 136 9.09 -9.28 6.18
C ALA A 136 9.92 -8.02 5.86
N ALA A 137 9.89 -6.99 6.72
CA ALA A 137 10.68 -5.79 6.53
C ALA A 137 12.20 -6.08 6.48
N GLN A 138 12.70 -6.93 7.36
CA GLN A 138 14.11 -7.35 7.39
C GLN A 138 14.50 -8.18 6.16
N ALA A 139 13.62 -9.07 5.69
CA ALA A 139 13.83 -9.81 4.45
C ALA A 139 13.88 -8.85 3.24
N GLY A 140 12.98 -7.86 3.19
CA GLY A 140 13.01 -6.81 2.17
C GLY A 140 14.31 -6.00 2.19
N GLN A 141 14.80 -5.61 3.38
CA GLN A 141 16.10 -4.93 3.52
C GLN A 141 17.26 -5.81 3.01
N SER A 142 17.18 -7.13 3.23
CA SER A 142 18.20 -8.05 2.72
C SER A 142 18.16 -8.17 1.20
N ALA A 143 16.97 -8.25 0.59
CA ALA A 143 16.80 -8.28 -0.87
C ALA A 143 17.25 -6.96 -1.52
N ALA A 144 17.02 -5.82 -0.83
CA ALA A 144 17.37 -4.49 -1.33
C ALA A 144 18.86 -4.11 -1.21
N ARG A 145 19.71 -4.93 -0.56
CA ARG A 145 21.11 -4.56 -0.28
C ARG A 145 21.93 -4.19 -1.50
N GLU A 146 21.70 -4.85 -2.61
CA GLU A 146 22.48 -4.71 -3.85
C GLU A 146 21.80 -3.78 -4.87
N LEU A 147 20.66 -3.18 -4.50
CA LEU A 147 19.88 -2.35 -5.42
C LEU A 147 20.32 -0.88 -5.45
N ASP A 148 21.23 -0.49 -4.56
CA ASP A 148 21.76 0.89 -4.44
C ASP A 148 20.65 1.97 -4.39
N SER A 149 19.53 1.65 -3.72
CA SER A 149 18.40 2.55 -3.52
C SER A 149 18.22 2.88 -2.03
N ASP A 150 18.75 4.01 -1.62
CA ASP A 150 18.56 4.52 -0.26
C ASP A 150 17.08 4.80 0.05
N ARG A 151 16.32 5.21 -0.95
CA ARG A 151 14.90 5.47 -0.80
C ARG A 151 14.11 4.20 -0.48
N LEU A 152 14.44 3.08 -1.12
CA LEU A 152 13.85 1.77 -0.81
C LEU A 152 14.26 1.30 0.60
N LEU A 153 15.52 1.46 0.98
CA LEU A 153 15.99 1.13 2.33
C LEU A 153 15.29 1.99 3.40
N ALA A 154 15.04 3.28 3.10
CA ALA A 154 14.27 4.17 3.98
C ALA A 154 12.84 3.64 4.20
N LEU A 155 12.13 3.28 3.13
CA LEU A 155 10.78 2.74 3.22
C LEU A 155 10.74 1.42 4.02
N LEU A 156 11.66 0.51 3.74
CA LEU A 156 11.74 -0.77 4.45
C LEU A 156 12.09 -0.59 5.94
N ALA A 157 12.91 0.41 6.28
CA ALA A 157 13.17 0.78 7.67
C ALA A 157 11.90 1.35 8.37
N MET A 158 11.05 2.09 7.65
CA MET A 158 9.75 2.51 8.16
C MET A 158 8.78 1.33 8.36
N ARG A 159 8.81 0.33 7.47
CA ARG A 159 8.03 -0.91 7.65
C ARG A 159 8.48 -1.67 8.92
N GLU A 160 9.79 -1.73 9.16
CA GLU A 160 10.35 -2.29 10.39
C GLU A 160 9.92 -1.48 11.63
N ALA A 161 9.98 -0.14 11.57
CA ALA A 161 9.53 0.75 12.63
C ALA A 161 8.07 0.49 13.03
N GLY A 162 7.17 0.32 12.05
CA GLY A 162 5.78 -0.02 12.30
C GLY A 162 5.60 -1.35 13.04
N GLY A 163 6.43 -2.36 12.74
CA GLY A 163 6.44 -3.63 13.47
C GLY A 163 6.86 -3.47 14.94
N TRP A 164 7.92 -2.68 15.19
CA TRP A 164 8.38 -2.37 16.54
C TRP A 164 7.36 -1.54 17.33
N ALA A 165 6.72 -0.56 16.68
CA ALA A 165 5.68 0.25 17.30
C ALA A 165 4.51 -0.61 17.82
N LEU A 166 4.04 -1.59 17.03
CA LEU A 166 3.00 -2.52 17.46
C LEU A 166 3.45 -3.47 18.58
N LEU A 167 4.74 -3.78 18.67
CA LEU A 167 5.31 -4.52 19.81
C LEU A 167 5.53 -3.65 21.05
N GLN A 168 5.21 -2.36 20.97
CA GLN A 168 5.44 -1.38 22.03
C GLN A 168 6.93 -1.21 22.39
N ASP A 169 7.85 -1.61 21.51
CA ASP A 169 9.29 -1.35 21.68
C ASP A 169 9.64 0.04 21.08
N ARG A 170 9.42 1.08 21.90
CA ARG A 170 9.68 2.47 21.54
C ARG A 170 11.13 2.67 21.09
N ALA A 171 12.10 2.12 21.81
CA ALA A 171 13.51 2.33 21.52
C ALA A 171 13.91 1.70 20.17
N ALA A 172 13.42 0.50 19.87
CA ALA A 172 13.66 -0.14 18.56
C ALA A 172 12.95 0.62 17.43
N CYS A 173 11.73 1.09 17.66
CA CYS A 173 10.99 1.93 16.70
C CYS A 173 11.77 3.22 16.38
N GLU A 174 12.20 3.97 17.38
CA GLU A 174 12.97 5.20 17.21
C GLU A 174 14.28 4.98 16.44
N ARG A 175 14.99 3.89 16.74
CA ARG A 175 16.19 3.52 15.96
C ARG A 175 15.87 3.23 14.50
N ALA A 176 14.77 2.53 14.21
CA ALA A 176 14.34 2.23 12.85
C ALA A 176 13.92 3.50 12.10
N VAL A 177 13.15 4.39 12.72
CA VAL A 177 12.79 5.71 12.18
C VAL A 177 14.04 6.55 11.88
N ALA A 178 14.99 6.59 12.80
CA ALA A 178 16.24 7.33 12.59
C ALA A 178 17.07 6.76 11.43
N ARG A 179 17.07 5.44 11.22
CA ARG A 179 17.68 4.82 10.01
C ARG A 179 16.96 5.23 8.74
N ALA A 180 15.62 5.19 8.76
CA ALA A 180 14.81 5.60 7.62
C ALA A 180 15.10 7.05 7.21
N CYS A 181 15.14 7.98 8.17
CA CYS A 181 15.47 9.37 7.90
C CYS A 181 16.88 9.52 7.30
N ARG A 182 17.90 8.87 7.85
CA ARG A 182 19.25 8.92 7.29
C ARG A 182 19.35 8.41 5.85
N HIS A 183 18.62 7.37 5.50
CA HIS A 183 18.55 6.90 4.11
C HIS A 183 17.77 7.89 3.24
N PHE A 184 16.65 8.41 3.73
CA PHE A 184 15.83 9.36 2.99
C PHE A 184 16.56 10.67 2.69
N ASP A 185 17.37 11.16 3.62
CA ASP A 185 18.16 12.41 3.51
C ASP A 185 19.24 12.35 2.44
N ARG A 186 19.62 11.16 1.95
CA ARG A 186 20.52 11.00 0.80
C ARG A 186 19.89 11.38 -0.53
N GLY A 187 18.57 11.59 -0.54
CA GLY A 187 17.83 12.01 -1.71
C GLY A 187 17.45 10.86 -2.66
N PRO A 188 16.73 11.19 -3.74
CA PRO A 188 16.36 10.22 -4.78
C PRO A 188 17.55 9.84 -5.65
N SER A 189 17.56 8.60 -6.14
CA SER A 189 18.57 8.06 -7.06
C SER A 189 17.92 7.58 -8.36
N GLY A 190 18.68 7.53 -9.44
CA GLY A 190 18.26 6.91 -10.70
C GLY A 190 18.10 5.39 -10.61
N THR A 191 18.56 4.78 -9.53
CA THR A 191 18.40 3.36 -9.21
C THR A 191 17.12 3.06 -8.41
N ASP A 192 16.38 4.10 -7.97
CA ASP A 192 15.14 3.90 -7.26
C ASP A 192 14.12 3.21 -8.17
N PRO A 193 13.46 2.12 -7.70
CA PRO A 193 12.42 1.47 -8.47
C PRO A 193 11.27 2.43 -8.82
N GLU A 194 10.73 2.33 -10.04
CA GLU A 194 9.67 3.20 -10.55
C GLU A 194 8.45 3.29 -9.60
N TRP A 195 8.10 2.17 -8.97
CA TRP A 195 6.99 2.12 -8.03
C TRP A 195 7.19 2.96 -6.76
N MET A 196 8.42 3.39 -6.46
CA MET A 196 8.74 4.26 -5.31
C MET A 196 8.32 5.72 -5.49
N SER A 197 7.75 6.11 -6.62
CA SER A 197 7.35 7.49 -6.94
C SER A 197 6.41 8.13 -5.90
N PHE A 198 5.64 7.30 -5.16
CA PHE A 198 4.77 7.74 -4.06
C PHE A 198 5.54 8.11 -2.79
N PHE A 199 6.72 7.51 -2.56
CA PHE A 199 7.46 7.64 -1.31
C PHE A 199 8.27 8.94 -1.27
N GLY A 200 7.60 10.02 -0.91
CA GLY A 200 8.18 11.35 -0.66
C GLY A 200 8.10 11.74 0.81
N GLU A 201 8.35 13.02 1.08
CA GLU A 201 8.30 13.60 2.44
C GLU A 201 6.93 13.41 3.11
N ALA A 202 5.85 13.58 2.34
CA ALA A 202 4.49 13.38 2.84
C ALA A 202 4.26 11.95 3.34
N GLU A 203 4.69 10.94 2.55
CA GLU A 203 4.55 9.53 2.93
C GLU A 203 5.44 9.17 4.11
N LEU A 204 6.70 9.68 4.13
CA LEU A 204 7.59 9.48 5.29
C LEU A 204 6.97 10.05 6.57
N ALA A 205 6.40 11.26 6.52
CA ALA A 205 5.71 11.85 7.65
C ALA A 205 4.49 11.03 8.09
N GLY A 206 3.66 10.56 7.15
CA GLY A 206 2.51 9.72 7.43
C GLY A 206 2.90 8.38 8.08
N LEU A 207 3.95 7.71 7.60
CA LEU A 207 4.44 6.48 8.21
C LEU A 207 5.01 6.72 9.62
N GLN A 208 5.64 7.87 9.87
CA GLN A 208 6.05 8.27 11.21
C GLN A 208 4.84 8.49 12.12
N ALA A 209 3.80 9.18 11.63
CA ALA A 209 2.55 9.37 12.38
C ALA A 209 1.97 8.02 12.83
N GLN A 210 1.90 7.05 11.93
CA GLN A 210 1.41 5.71 12.23
C GLN A 210 2.24 4.99 13.31
N CYS A 211 3.55 5.19 13.34
CA CYS A 211 4.42 4.62 14.38
C CYS A 211 4.13 5.26 15.75
N TRP A 212 4.05 6.59 15.81
CA TRP A 212 3.77 7.32 17.06
C TRP A 212 2.36 7.04 17.58
N SER A 213 1.37 6.97 16.68
CA SER A 213 -0.01 6.58 17.01
C SER A 213 -0.06 5.18 17.65
N ALA A 214 0.62 4.20 17.06
CA ALA A 214 0.69 2.84 17.62
C ALA A 214 1.39 2.76 18.99
N LEU A 215 2.32 3.68 19.26
CA LEU A 215 3.01 3.82 20.57
C LEU A 215 2.22 4.67 21.59
N GLY A 216 1.03 5.19 21.20
CA GLY A 216 0.24 6.08 22.04
C GLY A 216 0.83 7.49 22.23
N ASP A 217 1.81 7.86 21.40
CA ASP A 217 2.41 9.20 21.39
C ASP A 217 1.59 10.12 20.47
N TRP A 218 0.39 10.42 20.93
CA TRP A 218 -0.65 11.12 20.14
C TRP A 218 -0.25 12.53 19.70
N GLU A 219 0.63 13.19 20.48
CA GLU A 219 1.17 14.51 20.15
C GLU A 219 1.99 14.43 18.87
N ARG A 220 3.06 13.60 18.89
CA ARG A 220 3.92 13.41 17.73
C ARG A 220 3.18 12.81 16.54
N ALA A 221 2.21 11.91 16.79
CA ALA A 221 1.38 11.34 15.74
C ALA A 221 0.60 12.43 15.01
N SER A 222 -0.11 13.31 15.76
CA SER A 222 -0.87 14.42 15.16
C SER A 222 0.02 15.38 14.38
N GLU A 223 1.18 15.80 14.92
CA GLU A 223 2.12 16.68 14.23
C GLU A 223 2.60 16.11 12.89
N ARG A 224 2.90 14.81 12.88
CA ARG A 224 3.37 14.13 11.67
C ARG A 224 2.26 13.90 10.65
N ALA A 225 1.03 13.60 11.10
CA ALA A 225 -0.13 13.49 10.23
C ALA A 225 -0.50 14.84 9.58
N GLU A 226 -0.45 15.93 10.33
CA GLU A 226 -0.64 17.30 9.80
C GLU A 226 0.41 17.64 8.75
N LEU A 227 1.69 17.32 9.02
CA LEU A 227 2.77 17.51 8.05
C LEU A 227 2.54 16.68 6.78
N ALA A 228 2.13 15.42 6.92
CA ALA A 228 1.82 14.55 5.79
C ALA A 228 0.70 15.14 4.92
N ILE A 229 -0.37 15.66 5.52
CA ILE A 229 -1.48 16.30 4.81
C ILE A 229 -1.01 17.58 4.09
N ALA A 230 -0.19 18.40 4.76
CA ALA A 230 0.29 19.68 4.21
C ALA A 230 1.23 19.49 3.02
N LEU A 231 2.05 18.44 3.04
CA LEU A 231 3.02 18.12 1.98
C LEU A 231 2.43 17.29 0.84
N GLN A 232 1.20 16.78 1.00
CA GLN A 232 0.63 15.84 0.02
C GLN A 232 0.30 16.51 -1.30
N LYS A 233 0.82 15.93 -2.39
CA LYS A 233 0.55 16.42 -3.74
C LYS A 233 -0.92 16.21 -4.12
N PRO A 234 -1.52 17.10 -4.93
CA PRO A 234 -2.97 17.07 -5.22
C PRO A 234 -3.49 15.76 -5.82
N HIS A 235 -2.68 15.04 -6.60
CA HIS A 235 -3.10 13.79 -7.25
C HIS A 235 -3.16 12.57 -6.30
N PHE A 236 -2.49 12.62 -5.14
CA PHE A 236 -2.59 11.57 -4.13
C PHE A 236 -3.81 11.78 -3.22
N VAL A 237 -4.99 11.83 -3.82
CA VAL A 237 -6.25 12.10 -3.10
C VAL A 237 -6.50 11.05 -2.04
N ARG A 238 -6.29 9.76 -2.37
CA ARG A 238 -6.46 8.65 -1.45
C ARG A 238 -5.59 8.80 -0.19
N ASN A 239 -4.31 9.11 -0.34
CA ASN A 239 -3.40 9.24 0.80
C ASN A 239 -3.77 10.45 1.67
N ARG A 240 -4.25 11.54 1.06
CA ARG A 240 -4.74 12.70 1.83
C ARG A 240 -5.94 12.34 2.69
N VAL A 241 -6.90 11.57 2.16
CA VAL A 241 -8.05 11.08 2.94
C VAL A 241 -7.59 10.18 4.08
N LEU A 242 -6.64 9.27 3.81
CA LEU A 242 -6.06 8.39 4.82
C LEU A 242 -5.44 9.19 5.98
N TYR A 243 -4.53 10.12 5.69
CA TYR A 243 -3.87 10.91 6.74
C TYR A 243 -4.84 11.81 7.50
N THR A 244 -5.90 12.30 6.84
CA THR A 244 -6.97 13.05 7.52
C THR A 244 -7.74 12.16 8.48
N ALA A 245 -8.01 10.90 8.11
CA ALA A 245 -8.67 9.93 8.98
C ALA A 245 -7.76 9.51 10.16
N GLU A 246 -6.47 9.33 9.90
CA GLU A 246 -5.45 9.05 10.94
C GLU A 246 -5.35 10.22 11.92
N LEU A 247 -5.32 11.46 11.43
CA LEU A 247 -5.30 12.65 12.27
C LEU A 247 -6.55 12.74 13.17
N ALA A 248 -7.73 12.39 12.65
CA ALA A 248 -8.95 12.31 13.45
C ALA A 248 -8.80 11.30 14.60
N HIS A 249 -8.21 10.14 14.33
CA HIS A 249 -7.91 9.12 15.33
C HIS A 249 -6.93 9.62 16.39
N ASP A 250 -5.84 10.27 15.98
CA ASP A 250 -4.78 10.76 16.86
C ASP A 250 -5.27 11.93 17.73
N ARG A 251 -6.05 12.85 17.17
CA ARG A 251 -6.75 13.92 17.93
C ARG A 251 -7.68 13.33 19.00
N LEU A 252 -8.41 12.26 18.67
CA LEU A 252 -9.21 11.54 19.64
C LEU A 252 -8.36 10.92 20.75
N GLY A 253 -7.21 10.34 20.43
CA GLY A 253 -6.24 9.80 21.39
C GLY A 253 -5.72 10.85 22.37
N ARG A 254 -5.56 12.12 21.93
CA ARG A 254 -5.19 13.27 22.76
C ARG A 254 -6.33 13.80 23.64
N GLY A 255 -7.56 13.32 23.43
CA GLY A 255 -8.75 13.88 24.09
C GLY A 255 -9.32 15.14 23.41
N ASP A 256 -8.80 15.54 22.24
CA ASP A 256 -9.33 16.64 21.44
C ASP A 256 -10.52 16.16 20.61
N LEU A 257 -11.69 16.14 21.26
CA LEU A 257 -12.93 15.63 20.68
C LEU A 257 -13.44 16.49 19.50
N ALA A 258 -13.26 17.81 19.59
CA ALA A 258 -13.68 18.74 18.53
C ALA A 258 -12.80 18.57 17.30
N GLY A 259 -11.48 18.60 17.44
CA GLY A 259 -10.53 18.39 16.36
C GLY A 259 -10.68 17.01 15.71
N ALA A 260 -10.89 15.95 16.52
CA ALA A 260 -11.16 14.62 15.99
C ALA A 260 -12.42 14.59 15.09
N ALA A 261 -13.49 15.25 15.51
CA ALA A 261 -14.73 15.33 14.76
C ALA A 261 -14.61 16.19 13.50
N GLU A 262 -13.85 17.29 13.55
CA GLU A 262 -13.59 18.16 12.39
C GLU A 262 -12.81 17.40 11.29
N HIS A 263 -11.69 16.75 11.65
CA HIS A 263 -10.91 15.96 10.70
C HIS A 263 -11.67 14.72 10.22
N GLY A 264 -12.46 14.08 11.09
CA GLY A 264 -13.36 12.99 10.69
C GLY A 264 -14.38 13.45 9.64
N SER A 265 -14.98 14.63 9.82
CA SER A 265 -15.92 15.21 8.86
C SER A 265 -15.25 15.57 7.53
N ALA A 266 -14.02 16.10 7.58
CA ALA A 266 -13.23 16.40 6.38
C ALA A 266 -12.89 15.11 5.58
N ALA A 267 -12.58 14.01 6.26
CA ALA A 267 -12.35 12.73 5.60
C ALA A 267 -13.64 12.14 4.98
N VAL A 268 -14.78 12.22 5.70
CA VAL A 268 -16.09 11.75 5.21
C VAL A 268 -16.52 12.52 3.96
N ALA A 269 -16.27 13.82 3.88
CA ALA A 269 -16.60 14.66 2.72
C ALA A 269 -15.90 14.22 1.42
N LEU A 270 -14.86 13.39 1.51
CA LEU A 270 -14.11 12.88 0.36
C LEU A 270 -14.44 11.42 0.03
N PHE A 271 -15.37 10.76 0.72
CA PHE A 271 -15.74 9.36 0.51
C PHE A 271 -16.29 9.06 -0.89
N ASP A 272 -16.95 10.03 -1.52
CA ASP A 272 -17.44 9.89 -2.89
C ASP A 272 -16.28 9.80 -3.91
N ASN A 273 -15.14 10.37 -3.57
CA ASN A 273 -13.97 10.40 -4.43
C ASN A 273 -13.00 9.21 -4.17
N VAL A 274 -13.03 8.62 -2.97
CA VAL A 274 -12.08 7.57 -2.56
C VAL A 274 -12.81 6.38 -1.96
N ARG A 275 -12.73 5.24 -2.64
CA ARG A 275 -13.32 3.96 -2.20
C ARG A 275 -12.24 3.07 -1.61
N SER A 276 -12.04 3.16 -0.29
CA SER A 276 -11.12 2.34 0.48
C SER A 276 -11.81 1.80 1.72
N ALA A 277 -11.99 0.49 1.80
CA ALA A 277 -12.59 -0.16 2.96
C ALA A 277 -11.71 0.02 4.20
N ARG A 278 -10.38 0.09 4.04
CA ARG A 278 -9.43 0.33 5.12
C ARG A 278 -9.67 1.70 5.78
N ILE A 279 -9.81 2.76 5.00
CA ILE A 279 -10.08 4.13 5.51
C ILE A 279 -11.45 4.16 6.18
N ARG A 280 -12.46 3.54 5.59
CA ARG A 280 -13.81 3.46 6.18
C ARG A 280 -13.80 2.74 7.54
N SER A 281 -13.06 1.63 7.66
CA SER A 281 -12.93 0.89 8.91
C SER A 281 -12.29 1.74 10.02
N MET A 282 -11.25 2.52 9.69
CA MET A 282 -10.59 3.42 10.63
C MET A 282 -11.53 4.53 11.13
N LEU A 283 -12.29 5.15 10.23
CA LEU A 283 -13.29 6.15 10.61
C LEU A 283 -14.47 5.57 11.38
N ALA A 284 -14.82 4.30 11.13
CA ALA A 284 -15.84 3.59 11.90
C ALA A 284 -15.42 3.45 13.38
N ASP A 285 -14.17 3.10 13.66
CA ASP A 285 -13.64 3.04 15.03
C ASP A 285 -13.69 4.42 15.69
N THR A 286 -13.20 5.44 15.00
CA THR A 286 -13.25 6.83 15.50
C THR A 286 -14.68 7.28 15.79
N ALA A 287 -15.63 7.02 14.88
CA ALA A 287 -17.03 7.35 15.06
C ALA A 287 -17.65 6.59 16.24
N GLN A 288 -17.33 5.29 16.39
CA GLN A 288 -17.81 4.49 17.51
C GLN A 288 -17.36 5.04 18.85
N ARG A 289 -16.09 5.42 18.99
CA ARG A 289 -15.53 5.99 20.20
C ARG A 289 -16.09 7.36 20.51
N LEU A 290 -16.38 8.18 19.50
CA LEU A 290 -16.98 9.51 19.66
C LEU A 290 -18.47 9.48 20.07
N ARG A 291 -19.21 8.38 19.86
CA ARG A 291 -20.66 8.30 20.15
C ARG A 291 -21.05 8.70 21.58
N GLN A 292 -20.21 8.37 22.56
CA GLN A 292 -20.46 8.76 23.97
C GLN A 292 -20.37 10.27 24.20
N HIS A 293 -19.73 11.01 23.27
CA HIS A 293 -19.50 12.45 23.34
C HIS A 293 -20.42 13.26 22.39
N ARG A 294 -21.53 12.67 21.90
CA ARG A 294 -22.44 13.28 20.92
C ARG A 294 -23.04 14.64 21.33
N ARG A 295 -22.92 15.03 22.62
CA ARG A 295 -23.36 16.33 23.13
C ARG A 295 -22.40 17.47 22.74
N VAL A 296 -21.16 17.17 22.36
CA VAL A 296 -20.23 18.14 21.79
C VAL A 296 -20.72 18.47 20.37
N PRO A 297 -20.94 19.74 20.03
CA PRO A 297 -21.58 20.12 18.75
C PRO A 297 -20.86 19.58 17.52
N GLU A 298 -19.53 19.62 17.50
CA GLU A 298 -18.67 19.12 16.42
C GLU A 298 -18.86 17.60 16.26
N VAL A 299 -18.86 16.86 17.36
CA VAL A 299 -19.06 15.40 17.38
C VAL A 299 -20.46 15.06 16.86
N GLY A 300 -21.49 15.79 17.28
CA GLY A 300 -22.86 15.59 16.79
C GLY A 300 -22.95 15.75 15.27
N ARG A 301 -22.34 16.82 14.71
CA ARG A 301 -22.28 17.06 13.25
C ARG A 301 -21.54 15.93 12.52
N PHE A 302 -20.37 15.54 13.01
CA PHE A 302 -19.59 14.43 12.43
C PHE A 302 -20.38 13.13 12.38
N LEU A 303 -20.99 12.72 13.49
CA LEU A 303 -21.75 11.46 13.55
C LEU A 303 -22.96 11.46 12.60
N THR A 304 -23.60 12.62 12.40
CA THR A 304 -24.69 12.78 11.42
C THR A 304 -24.16 12.62 9.98
N ALA A 305 -23.09 13.32 9.63
CA ALA A 305 -22.47 13.23 8.30
C ALA A 305 -21.95 11.81 8.01
N TYR A 306 -21.27 11.19 8.98
CA TYR A 306 -20.77 9.81 8.87
C TYR A 306 -21.92 8.81 8.67
N GLY A 307 -23.02 8.93 9.44
CA GLY A 307 -24.20 8.08 9.29
C GLY A 307 -24.85 8.21 7.91
N ALA A 308 -24.97 9.43 7.38
CA ALA A 308 -25.50 9.67 6.04
C ALA A 308 -24.61 9.05 4.94
N ALA A 309 -23.28 9.25 5.02
CA ALA A 309 -22.33 8.72 4.04
C ALA A 309 -22.25 7.18 4.03
N THR A 310 -22.45 6.55 5.20
CA THR A 310 -22.40 5.07 5.30
C THR A 310 -23.73 4.38 4.98
N ALA A 311 -24.86 5.12 5.00
CA ALA A 311 -26.15 4.60 4.59
C ALA A 311 -26.34 4.65 3.05
N ALA A 312 -25.58 5.49 2.35
CA ALA A 312 -25.61 5.66 0.90
C ALA A 312 -24.63 4.75 0.14
N ALA A 313 -23.74 4.07 0.85
CA ALA A 313 -22.70 3.19 0.31
C ALA A 313 -23.08 1.71 0.43
#